data_bf5d2a1612a6558d130191c9a658c335
#
_entry.id   bf5d2a1612a6558d130191c9a658c335
#
_cell.length_a   1.000
_cell.length_b   1.000
_cell.length_c   1.000
_cell.angle_alpha   90.00
_cell.angle_beta   90.00
_cell.angle_gamma   90.00
#
_symmetry.space_group_name_H-M   'P 1'
#
loop_
_entity.id
_entity.type
_entity.pdbx_description
1 polymer ?
#
loop_
_entity_poly.entity_id
_entity_poly.type
_entity_poly.pdbx_seq_one_letter_code
_entity_poly.pdbx_strand_id
1 'polypeptide(L)'
;MTANSGFDVFKLNKQLLQAIADAGYTEPTDIQSKAIPCILGGQDVLGVAQTGTGKTAAYLIPVLMKIKYAKGADPRALIVVPTRELVVQVTEQIVKLAKYTDLRSVALYGGVGPKTQIE
;
A
#
# COMPACT_ATOMS: atom_id res chain seq x y z
N MET A 1 16.52 2.66 -17.15
CA MET A 1 17.05 2.96 -15.81
C MET A 1 16.02 3.76 -15.04
N THR A 2 15.61 3.21 -13.92
CA THR A 2 14.70 3.95 -13.05
C THR A 2 15.45 5.18 -12.53
N ALA A 3 14.82 6.32 -12.64
CA ALA A 3 15.35 7.51 -12.01
C ALA A 3 15.52 7.25 -10.52
N ASN A 4 16.60 7.73 -9.94
CA ASN A 4 16.80 7.64 -8.51
C ASN A 4 15.70 8.45 -7.83
N SER A 5 14.73 7.77 -7.26
CA SER A 5 13.72 8.42 -6.45
C SER A 5 14.14 8.33 -4.99
N GLY A 6 13.58 9.21 -4.16
CA GLY A 6 13.85 9.16 -2.73
C GLY A 6 13.40 7.86 -2.07
N PHE A 7 12.56 7.08 -2.74
CA PHE A 7 12.10 5.78 -2.23
C PHE A 7 13.15 4.68 -2.30
N ASP A 8 14.24 4.89 -3.01
CA ASP A 8 15.33 3.91 -3.08
C ASP A 8 15.96 3.63 -1.72
N VAL A 9 15.89 4.60 -0.81
CA VAL A 9 16.46 4.44 0.54
C VAL A 9 15.79 3.35 1.36
N PHE A 10 14.59 2.93 1.00
CA PHE A 10 13.85 1.90 1.74
C PHE A 10 14.18 0.47 1.30
N LYS A 11 15.03 0.29 0.31
CA LYS A 11 15.43 -1.03 -0.20
C LYS A 11 14.24 -1.88 -0.65
N LEU A 12 13.32 -1.27 -1.37
CA LEU A 12 12.15 -1.94 -1.88
C LEU A 12 12.50 -2.75 -3.13
N ASN A 13 11.67 -3.75 -3.47
CA ASN A 13 11.91 -4.52 -4.68
C ASN A 13 11.64 -3.69 -5.94
N LYS A 14 12.15 -4.16 -7.08
CA LYS A 14 12.06 -3.41 -8.35
C LYS A 14 10.62 -3.18 -8.80
N GLN A 15 9.76 -4.18 -8.65
CA GLN A 15 8.37 -4.06 -9.07
C GLN A 15 7.66 -2.95 -8.29
N LEU A 16 7.90 -2.89 -6.99
CA LEU A 16 7.28 -1.87 -6.15
C LEU A 16 7.85 -0.49 -6.45
N LEU A 17 9.16 -0.38 -6.63
CA LEU A 17 9.78 0.90 -7.00
C LEU A 17 9.25 1.40 -8.35
N GLN A 18 9.08 0.52 -9.32
CA GLN A 18 8.53 0.90 -10.62
C GLN A 18 7.09 1.39 -10.49
N ALA A 19 6.28 0.69 -9.70
CA ALA A 19 4.90 1.10 -9.47
C ALA A 19 4.81 2.44 -8.76
N ILE A 20 5.68 2.69 -7.79
CA ILE A 20 5.75 3.97 -7.09
C ILE A 20 6.06 5.10 -8.08
N ALA A 21 7.04 4.89 -8.95
CA ALA A 21 7.40 5.87 -9.97
C ALA A 21 6.25 6.10 -10.95
N ASP A 22 5.61 5.05 -11.41
CA ASP A 22 4.47 5.14 -12.33
C ASP A 22 3.29 5.89 -11.71
N ALA A 23 3.13 5.79 -10.40
CA ALA A 23 2.06 6.48 -9.67
C ALA A 23 2.37 7.97 -9.44
N GLY A 24 3.56 8.42 -9.84
CA GLY A 24 3.94 9.81 -9.72
C GLY A 24 4.64 10.20 -8.43
N TYR A 25 4.98 9.24 -7.59
CA TYR A 25 5.71 9.52 -6.36
C TYR A 25 7.20 9.64 -6.65
N THR A 26 7.79 10.77 -6.33
CA THR A 26 9.24 10.99 -6.55
C THR A 26 10.01 11.04 -5.25
N GLU A 27 9.48 11.73 -4.24
CA GLU A 27 10.13 11.84 -2.94
C GLU A 27 9.15 11.42 -1.85
N PRO A 28 9.60 10.69 -0.84
CA PRO A 28 8.70 10.34 0.27
C PRO A 28 8.33 11.57 1.08
N THR A 29 7.09 11.61 1.53
CA THR A 29 6.62 12.63 2.48
C THR A 29 7.19 12.34 3.86
N ASP A 30 7.00 13.28 4.81
CA ASP A 30 7.47 13.10 6.18
C ASP A 30 6.91 11.84 6.81
N ILE A 31 5.58 11.61 6.67
CA ILE A 31 4.97 10.43 7.27
C ILE A 31 5.48 9.15 6.61
N GLN A 32 5.72 9.17 5.30
CA GLN A 32 6.29 8.03 4.61
C GLN A 32 7.71 7.74 5.07
N SER A 33 8.54 8.77 5.18
CA SER A 33 9.94 8.62 5.62
C SER A 33 10.05 8.04 7.02
N LYS A 34 9.11 8.38 7.88
CA LYS A 34 9.11 7.91 9.28
C LYS A 34 8.47 6.55 9.43
N ALA A 35 7.36 6.30 8.75
CA ALA A 35 6.56 5.10 8.96
C ALA A 35 7.10 3.89 8.18
N ILE A 36 7.55 4.07 6.94
CA ILE A 36 7.96 2.95 6.11
C ILE A 36 9.08 2.11 6.76
N PRO A 37 10.18 2.71 7.25
CA PRO A 37 11.23 1.91 7.87
C PRO A 37 10.75 1.16 9.11
N CYS A 38 9.89 1.78 9.91
CA CYS A 38 9.38 1.15 11.13
C CYS A 38 8.50 -0.07 10.80
N ILE A 39 7.61 0.08 9.82
CA ILE A 39 6.73 -1.02 9.43
C ILE A 39 7.55 -2.15 8.78
N LEU A 40 8.51 -1.81 7.93
CA LEU A 40 9.38 -2.81 7.33
C LEU A 40 10.17 -3.58 8.39
N GLY A 41 10.52 -2.92 9.49
CA GLY A 41 11.21 -3.54 10.61
C GLY A 41 10.30 -4.34 11.54
N GLY A 42 9.01 -4.43 11.24
CA GLY A 42 8.07 -5.21 12.04
C GLY A 42 7.49 -4.48 13.24
N GLN A 43 7.69 -3.17 13.32
CA GLN A 43 7.18 -2.38 14.44
C GLN A 43 5.76 -1.87 14.17
N ASP A 44 4.98 -1.76 15.23
CA ASP A 44 3.69 -1.11 15.16
C ASP A 44 3.89 0.40 15.07
N VAL A 45 3.04 1.06 14.28
CA VAL A 45 3.17 2.50 14.05
C VAL A 45 1.82 3.18 14.22
N LEU A 46 1.80 4.25 14.98
CA LEU A 46 0.67 5.17 15.04
C LEU A 46 1.07 6.44 14.30
N GLY A 47 0.54 6.61 13.08
CA GLY A 47 0.84 7.77 12.26
C GLY A 47 -0.30 8.77 12.28
N VAL A 48 0.00 10.00 12.68
CA VAL A 48 -0.96 11.08 12.67
C VAL A 48 -0.48 12.13 11.68
N ALA A 49 -1.26 12.38 10.63
CA ALA A 49 -0.90 13.34 9.60
C ALA A 49 -2.17 13.86 8.94
N GLN A 50 -2.07 15.04 8.36
CA GLN A 50 -3.20 15.65 7.67
C GLN A 50 -3.50 14.89 6.37
N THR A 51 -4.76 14.99 5.92
CA THR A 51 -5.19 14.43 4.64
C THR A 51 -4.34 15.01 3.51
N GLY A 52 -3.96 14.15 2.57
CA GLY A 52 -3.15 14.57 1.42
C GLY A 52 -1.65 14.51 1.64
N THR A 53 -1.21 13.99 2.78
CA THR A 53 0.22 13.90 3.10
C THR A 53 0.84 12.54 2.75
N GLY A 54 0.08 11.68 2.06
CA GLY A 54 0.60 10.39 1.64
C GLY A 54 0.50 9.28 2.68
N LYS A 55 -0.43 9.40 3.64
CA LYS A 55 -0.60 8.39 4.68
C LYS A 55 -0.89 7.00 4.12
N THR A 56 -1.73 6.93 3.10
CA THR A 56 -2.11 5.65 2.51
C THR A 56 -0.89 4.91 1.98
N ALA A 57 -0.05 5.58 1.20
CA ALA A 57 1.17 4.97 0.69
C ALA A 57 2.15 4.63 1.81
N ALA A 58 2.15 5.41 2.89
CA ALA A 58 3.05 5.18 4.02
C ALA A 58 2.88 3.80 4.64
N TYR A 59 1.65 3.28 4.68
CA TYR A 59 1.44 1.92 5.19
C TYR A 59 1.31 0.88 4.07
N LEU A 60 0.78 1.24 2.91
CA LEU A 60 0.62 0.29 1.81
C LEU A 60 1.96 -0.18 1.26
N ILE A 61 2.92 0.71 1.08
CA ILE A 61 4.21 0.35 0.52
C ILE A 61 4.90 -0.74 1.35
N PRO A 62 5.09 -0.57 2.66
CA PRO A 62 5.72 -1.63 3.44
C PRO A 62 4.88 -2.90 3.55
N VAL A 63 3.54 -2.78 3.60
CA VAL A 63 2.67 -3.95 3.63
C VAL A 63 2.83 -4.77 2.34
N LEU A 64 2.79 -4.11 1.19
CA LEU A 64 2.96 -4.80 -0.10
C LEU A 64 4.34 -5.44 -0.20
N MET A 65 5.36 -4.78 0.31
CA MET A 65 6.71 -5.36 0.33
C MET A 65 6.76 -6.64 1.17
N LYS A 66 6.12 -6.64 2.33
CA LYS A 66 6.14 -7.77 3.25
C LYS A 66 5.36 -8.97 2.72
N ILE A 67 4.24 -8.74 2.03
CA ILE A 67 3.39 -9.84 1.56
C ILE A 67 3.76 -10.33 0.16
N LYS A 68 4.70 -9.69 -0.50
CA LYS A 68 5.08 -10.06 -1.87
C LYS A 68 5.45 -11.53 -2.00
N TYR A 69 6.12 -12.09 -1.02
CA TYR A 69 6.59 -13.46 -1.04
C TYR A 69 5.63 -14.44 -0.37
N ALA A 70 4.49 -13.96 0.08
CA ALA A 70 3.48 -14.81 0.70
C ALA A 70 2.84 -15.70 -0.34
N LYS A 71 2.64 -16.97 -0.02
CA LYS A 71 2.02 -17.95 -0.90
C LYS A 71 0.74 -18.47 -0.27
N GLY A 72 -0.20 -18.89 -1.13
CA GLY A 72 -1.46 -19.45 -0.68
C GLY A 72 -2.62 -18.52 -0.96
N ALA A 73 -3.84 -19.02 -0.68
CA ALA A 73 -5.09 -18.33 -0.97
C ALA A 73 -5.60 -17.49 0.22
N ASP A 74 -4.98 -17.63 1.37
CA ASP A 74 -5.44 -16.95 2.58
C ASP A 74 -5.08 -15.47 2.54
N PRO A 75 -5.94 -14.61 3.12
CA PRO A 75 -5.60 -13.20 3.23
C PRO A 75 -4.30 -12.99 4.03
N ARG A 76 -3.47 -12.07 3.57
CA ARG A 76 -2.18 -11.76 4.21
C ARG A 76 -2.19 -10.42 4.91
N ALA A 77 -3.10 -9.54 4.54
CA ALA A 77 -3.22 -8.23 5.16
C ALA A 77 -4.68 -7.83 5.21
N LEU A 78 -5.04 -7.14 6.28
CA LEU A 78 -6.37 -6.58 6.46
C LEU A 78 -6.22 -5.09 6.67
N ILE A 79 -6.93 -4.30 5.87
CA ILE A 79 -6.92 -2.84 5.98
C ILE A 79 -8.33 -2.39 6.32
N VAL A 80 -8.47 -1.70 7.44
CA VAL A 80 -9.77 -1.24 7.92
C VAL A 80 -9.82 0.29 7.84
N VAL A 81 -10.86 0.80 7.19
CA VAL A 81 -11.08 2.24 7.04
C VAL A 81 -12.52 2.59 7.39
N PRO A 82 -12.79 3.83 7.81
CA PRO A 82 -14.09 4.18 8.38
C PRO A 82 -15.22 4.39 7.37
N THR A 83 -14.92 4.63 6.09
CA THR A 83 -15.97 4.97 5.12
C THR A 83 -15.81 4.17 3.84
N ARG A 84 -16.92 4.05 3.09
CA ARG A 84 -16.92 3.41 1.78
C ARG A 84 -16.01 4.14 0.80
N GLU A 85 -16.02 5.46 0.82
CA GLU A 85 -15.18 6.27 -0.05
C GLU A 85 -13.71 5.98 0.16
N LEU A 86 -13.30 5.80 1.42
CA LEU A 86 -11.92 5.45 1.74
C LEU A 86 -11.57 4.03 1.30
N VAL A 87 -12.52 3.09 1.37
CA VAL A 87 -12.29 1.74 0.83
C VAL A 87 -11.96 1.83 -0.65
N VAL A 88 -12.73 2.60 -1.42
CA VAL A 88 -12.49 2.78 -2.84
C VAL A 88 -11.13 3.40 -3.10
N GLN A 89 -10.78 4.47 -2.38
CA GLN A 89 -9.51 5.16 -2.56
C GLN A 89 -8.32 4.25 -2.23
N VAL A 90 -8.41 3.51 -1.14
CA VAL A 90 -7.33 2.58 -0.75
C VAL A 90 -7.19 1.47 -1.78
N THR A 91 -8.31 0.92 -2.26
CA THR A 91 -8.29 -0.13 -3.28
C THR A 91 -7.62 0.36 -4.55
N GLU A 92 -7.93 1.58 -4.99
CA GLU A 92 -7.28 2.18 -6.15
C GLU A 92 -5.77 2.32 -5.96
N GLN A 93 -5.34 2.73 -4.76
CA GLN A 93 -3.91 2.82 -4.44
C GLN A 93 -3.24 1.44 -4.46
N ILE A 94 -3.91 0.42 -3.93
CA ILE A 94 -3.37 -0.94 -3.95
C ILE A 94 -3.16 -1.39 -5.40
N VAL A 95 -4.14 -1.17 -6.27
CA VAL A 95 -4.04 -1.54 -7.68
C VAL A 95 -2.84 -0.87 -8.33
N LYS A 96 -2.64 0.42 -8.07
CA LYS A 96 -1.50 1.16 -8.64
C LYS A 96 -0.16 0.64 -8.12
N LEU A 97 -0.05 0.41 -6.81
CA LEU A 97 1.22 0.01 -6.20
C LEU A 97 1.53 -1.46 -6.44
N ALA A 98 0.52 -2.31 -6.60
CA ALA A 98 0.70 -3.73 -6.88
C ALA A 98 0.72 -4.05 -8.38
N LYS A 99 0.82 -3.05 -9.22
CA LYS A 99 0.68 -3.14 -10.68
C LYS A 99 1.59 -4.21 -11.31
N TYR A 100 2.79 -4.36 -10.82
CA TYR A 100 3.76 -5.29 -11.39
C TYR A 100 3.90 -6.57 -10.58
N THR A 101 2.93 -6.85 -9.72
CA THR A 101 2.89 -8.07 -8.91
C THR A 101 1.62 -8.84 -9.22
N ASP A 102 1.53 -10.05 -8.72
CA ASP A 102 0.32 -10.87 -8.81
C ASP A 102 -0.55 -10.78 -7.55
N LEU A 103 -0.28 -9.80 -6.71
CA LEU A 103 -1.08 -9.58 -5.50
C LEU A 103 -2.49 -9.13 -5.86
N ARG A 104 -3.45 -9.62 -5.10
CA ARG A 104 -4.87 -9.32 -5.32
C ARG A 104 -5.47 -8.70 -4.08
N SER A 105 -6.47 -7.84 -4.28
CA SER A 105 -7.20 -7.23 -3.18
C SER A 105 -8.70 -7.40 -3.41
N VAL A 106 -9.43 -7.47 -2.30
CA VAL A 106 -10.90 -7.50 -2.32
C VAL A 106 -11.39 -6.38 -1.41
N ALA A 107 -12.27 -5.55 -1.92
CA ALA A 107 -12.89 -4.49 -1.14
C ALA A 107 -14.22 -4.97 -0.58
N LEU A 108 -14.37 -4.85 0.73
CA LEU A 108 -15.61 -5.21 1.43
C LEU A 108 -16.19 -3.96 2.09
N TYR A 109 -17.45 -3.66 1.79
CA TYR A 109 -18.13 -2.51 2.40
C TYR A 109 -19.64 -2.74 2.42
N GLY A 110 -20.33 -2.00 3.28
CA GLY A 110 -21.77 -2.14 3.47
C GLY A 110 -22.57 -1.76 2.23
N GLY A 111 -23.76 -2.33 2.10
CA GLY A 111 -24.69 -2.03 1.01
C GLY A 111 -24.53 -2.90 -0.23
N VAL A 112 -23.55 -3.81 -0.25
CA VAL A 112 -23.31 -4.74 -1.36
C VAL A 112 -23.34 -6.17 -0.80
N GLY A 113 -23.95 -7.09 -1.55
CA GLY A 113 -24.03 -8.48 -1.11
C GLY A 113 -22.66 -9.16 -1.02
N PRO A 114 -22.47 -10.08 -0.06
CA PRO A 114 -21.18 -10.71 0.15
C PRO A 114 -20.63 -11.44 -1.08
N LYS A 115 -21.49 -12.07 -1.86
CA LYS A 115 -21.04 -12.80 -3.06
C LYS A 115 -20.33 -11.90 -4.07
N THR A 116 -20.89 -10.71 -4.27
CA THR A 116 -20.30 -9.74 -5.21
C THR A 116 -18.92 -9.28 -4.75
N GLN A 117 -18.73 -9.17 -3.45
CA GLN A 117 -17.49 -8.65 -2.88
C GLN A 117 -16.39 -9.70 -2.75
N ILE A 118 -16.77 -10.98 -2.64
CA ILE A 118 -15.82 -12.06 -2.41
C ILE A 118 -15.24 -12.60 -3.73
N GLU A 119 -15.96 -12.48 -4.82
CA GLU A 119 -15.47 -12.86 -6.13
C GLU A 119 -14.46 -11.86 -6.65
#